data_2b1b7e14fd93d209ba2281ec9b7b5aa6
#
_entry.id   2b1b7e14fd93d209ba2281ec9b7b5aa6
#
_cell.length_a   1.000
_cell.length_b   1.000
_cell.length_c   1.000
_cell.angle_alpha   90.00
_cell.angle_beta   90.00
_cell.angle_gamma   90.00
#
_symmetry.space_group_name_H-M   'P 1'
#
loop_
_entity.id
_entity.type
_entity.pdbx_description
1 polymer ?
#
loop_
_entity_poly.entity_id
_entity_poly.type
_entity_poly.pdbx_seq_one_letter_code
_entity_poly.pdbx_strand_id
1 'polypeptide(L)'
;MVEQLNRQRVLNMLERFYSGDIEGALARCSDDVDYIASAPIDILPHMGHRRGKAEVRAMWQTVHARYSSLRHEVAAIVAEGDKVAVHIRAFFTKRSNDRIVQFDIAVFFTFRDGLIAQMREILDTFDLVQQVLERDVAEVLAGQAPDTV
;
A
#
# COMPACT_ATOMS: atom_id res chain seq x y z
N MET A 1 -19.37 17.15 -6.37
CA MET A 1 -18.57 18.22 -5.71
C MET A 1 -17.66 17.66 -4.65
N VAL A 2 -18.18 17.04 -3.60
CA VAL A 2 -17.36 16.42 -2.56
C VAL A 2 -16.51 15.28 -3.12
N GLU A 3 -17.05 14.49 -4.02
CA GLU A 3 -16.34 13.39 -4.69
C GLU A 3 -15.12 13.91 -5.45
N GLN A 4 -15.25 14.98 -6.20
CA GLN A 4 -14.13 15.56 -6.93
C GLN A 4 -13.04 16.07 -5.99
N LEU A 5 -13.44 16.70 -4.90
CA LEU A 5 -12.50 17.19 -3.90
C LEU A 5 -11.77 16.04 -3.19
N ASN A 6 -12.49 14.98 -2.82
CA ASN A 6 -11.90 13.81 -2.20
C ASN A 6 -10.94 13.06 -3.16
N ARG A 7 -11.29 13.01 -4.45
CA ARG A 7 -10.40 12.49 -5.49
C ARG A 7 -9.07 13.26 -5.50
N GLN A 8 -9.11 14.57 -5.50
CA GLN A 8 -7.91 15.41 -5.49
C GLN A 8 -7.08 15.22 -4.20
N ARG A 9 -7.75 15.07 -3.07
CA ARG A 9 -7.09 14.82 -1.79
C ARG A 9 -6.33 13.48 -1.79
N VAL A 10 -6.93 12.43 -2.36
CA VAL A 10 -6.27 11.13 -2.50
C VAL A 10 -5.07 11.23 -3.44
N LEU A 11 -5.22 11.84 -4.61
CA LEU A 11 -4.11 12.02 -5.55
C LEU A 11 -2.95 12.79 -4.91
N ASN A 12 -3.25 13.84 -4.16
CA ASN A 12 -2.24 14.60 -3.44
C ASN A 12 -1.53 13.77 -2.36
N MET A 13 -2.31 12.99 -1.59
CA MET A 13 -1.72 12.12 -0.56
C MET A 13 -0.77 11.07 -1.18
N LEU A 14 -1.18 10.44 -2.28
CA LEU A 14 -0.36 9.45 -2.99
C LEU A 14 0.94 10.08 -3.51
N GLU A 15 0.85 11.26 -4.13
CA GLU A 15 2.02 11.96 -4.64
C GLU A 15 3.01 12.26 -3.52
N ARG A 16 2.54 12.74 -2.38
CA ARG A 16 3.39 13.02 -1.23
C ARG A 16 4.02 11.76 -0.67
N PHE A 17 3.24 10.71 -0.48
CA PHE A 17 3.76 9.45 0.03
C PHE A 17 4.87 8.89 -0.88
N TYR A 18 4.61 8.78 -2.19
CA TYR A 18 5.57 8.21 -3.12
C TYR A 18 6.80 9.09 -3.34
N SER A 19 6.71 10.39 -3.12
CA SER A 19 7.86 11.30 -3.17
C SER A 19 8.70 11.32 -1.89
N GLY A 20 8.27 10.61 -0.84
CA GLY A 20 8.97 10.56 0.45
C GLY A 20 8.50 11.59 1.47
N ASP A 21 7.52 12.41 1.15
CA ASP A 21 6.92 13.37 2.07
C ASP A 21 5.87 12.70 2.96
N ILE A 22 6.32 11.89 3.90
CA ILE A 22 5.45 11.13 4.81
C ILE A 22 4.57 12.07 5.63
N GLU A 23 5.11 13.14 6.18
CA GLU A 23 4.34 14.08 6.99
C GLU A 23 3.28 14.81 6.17
N GLY A 24 3.58 15.17 4.93
CA GLY A 24 2.59 15.76 4.02
C GLY A 24 1.47 14.79 3.65
N ALA A 25 1.78 13.50 3.50
CA ALA A 25 0.76 12.47 3.28
C ALA A 25 -0.10 12.27 4.54
N LEU A 26 0.52 12.20 5.73
CA LEU A 26 -0.20 12.06 7.00
C LEU A 26 -1.10 13.26 7.30
N ALA A 27 -0.74 14.45 6.84
CA ALA A 27 -1.58 15.65 7.00
C ALA A 27 -2.95 15.49 6.32
N ARG A 28 -3.10 14.58 5.37
CA ARG A 28 -4.38 14.24 4.72
C ARG A 28 -5.22 13.23 5.51
N CYS A 29 -4.66 12.67 6.59
CA CYS A 29 -5.30 11.64 7.41
C CYS A 29 -5.83 12.23 8.72
N SER A 30 -6.90 11.63 9.25
CA SER A 30 -7.35 11.93 10.60
C SER A 30 -6.37 11.38 11.64
N ASP A 31 -6.39 11.92 12.85
CA ASP A 31 -5.48 11.47 13.93
C ASP A 31 -5.69 9.99 14.28
N ASP A 32 -6.93 9.51 14.15
CA ASP A 32 -7.35 8.13 14.42
C ASP A 32 -7.44 7.26 13.15
N VAL A 33 -6.73 7.63 12.08
CA VAL A 33 -6.77 6.90 10.81
C VAL A 33 -6.57 5.40 11.03
N ASP A 34 -7.41 4.60 10.36
CA ASP A 34 -7.43 3.14 10.47
C ASP A 34 -7.01 2.54 9.13
N TYR A 35 -5.85 1.86 9.12
CA TYR A 35 -5.25 1.28 7.94
C TYR A 35 -5.20 -0.24 8.05
N ILE A 36 -5.73 -0.93 7.03
CA ILE A 36 -5.61 -2.39 6.91
C ILE A 36 -5.07 -2.73 5.52
N ALA A 37 -4.01 -3.52 5.49
CA ALA A 37 -3.49 -4.12 4.27
C ALA A 37 -3.63 -5.64 4.33
N SER A 38 -3.94 -6.26 3.20
CA SER A 38 -4.02 -7.73 3.07
C SER A 38 -2.64 -8.40 2.96
N ALA A 39 -1.58 -7.70 3.38
CA ALA A 39 -0.22 -8.21 3.30
C ALA A 39 0.05 -9.30 4.36
N PRO A 40 0.86 -10.33 4.03
CA PRO A 40 1.19 -11.41 4.95
C PRO A 40 2.17 -10.91 6.02
N ILE A 41 1.70 -10.73 7.24
CA ILE A 41 2.49 -10.18 8.36
C ILE A 41 3.64 -11.08 8.81
N ASP A 42 3.59 -12.37 8.52
CA ASP A 42 4.69 -13.30 8.81
C ASP A 42 5.93 -13.00 7.95
N ILE A 43 5.75 -12.36 6.81
CA ILE A 43 6.81 -11.99 5.88
C ILE A 43 7.05 -10.47 5.88
N LEU A 44 5.99 -9.71 6.02
CA LEU A 44 6.01 -8.24 6.05
C LEU A 44 5.40 -7.74 7.37
N PRO A 45 6.12 -7.91 8.49
CA PRO A 45 5.56 -7.67 9.83
C PRO A 45 5.21 -6.20 10.11
N HIS A 46 5.72 -5.28 9.31
CA HIS A 46 5.37 -3.85 9.41
C HIS A 46 4.00 -3.53 8.81
N MET A 47 3.45 -4.44 8.00
CA MET A 47 2.14 -4.29 7.37
C MET A 47 1.00 -4.80 8.29
N GLY A 48 -0.18 -5.02 7.73
CA GLY A 48 -1.34 -5.51 8.46
C GLY A 48 -2.23 -4.38 8.95
N HIS A 49 -2.69 -4.46 10.19
CA HIS A 49 -3.58 -3.46 10.77
C HIS A 49 -2.79 -2.42 11.55
N ARG A 50 -2.95 -1.14 11.20
CA ARG A 50 -2.30 -0.01 11.86
C ARG A 50 -3.35 1.04 12.20
N ARG A 51 -3.32 1.52 13.44
CA ARG A 51 -4.27 2.51 13.95
C ARG A 51 -3.56 3.77 14.40
N GLY A 52 -4.07 4.91 13.93
CA GLY A 52 -3.56 6.22 14.26
C GLY A 52 -2.32 6.61 13.47
N LYS A 53 -2.04 7.92 13.45
CA LYS A 53 -0.93 8.47 12.67
C LYS A 53 0.43 7.92 13.07
N ALA A 54 0.66 7.66 14.36
CA ALA A 54 1.94 7.16 14.84
C ALA A 54 2.28 5.78 14.26
N GLU A 55 1.32 4.86 14.26
CA GLU A 55 1.51 3.52 13.71
C GLU A 55 1.63 3.54 12.18
N VAL A 56 0.83 4.34 11.51
CA VAL A 56 0.90 4.50 10.04
C VAL A 56 2.24 5.15 9.65
N ARG A 57 2.69 6.15 10.39
CA ARG A 57 4.02 6.78 10.17
C ARG A 57 5.13 5.74 10.27
N ALA A 58 5.13 4.93 11.32
CA ALA A 58 6.15 3.90 11.51
C ALA A 58 6.18 2.90 10.35
N MET A 59 5.02 2.46 9.90
CA MET A 59 4.87 1.58 8.74
C MET A 59 5.44 2.22 7.47
N TRP A 60 5.03 3.44 7.16
CA TRP A 60 5.50 4.16 5.97
C TRP A 60 7.00 4.46 6.00
N GLN A 61 7.54 4.78 7.18
CA GLN A 61 8.98 4.96 7.37
C GLN A 61 9.75 3.66 7.08
N THR A 62 9.21 2.52 7.52
CA THR A 62 9.80 1.21 7.24
C THR A 62 9.81 0.91 5.73
N VAL A 63 8.71 1.20 5.03
CA VAL A 63 8.64 1.03 3.56
C VAL A 63 9.71 1.88 2.88
N HIS A 64 9.80 3.16 3.22
CA HIS A 64 10.80 4.05 2.62
C HIS A 64 12.24 3.69 2.98
N ALA A 65 12.46 3.06 4.13
CA ALA A 65 13.80 2.57 4.50
C ALA A 65 14.23 1.33 3.70
N ARG A 66 13.27 0.48 3.31
CA ARG A 66 13.56 -0.77 2.57
C ARG A 66 13.84 -0.54 1.09
N TYR A 67 13.25 0.50 0.52
CA TYR A 67 13.32 0.77 -0.92
C TYR A 67 14.02 2.10 -1.19
N SER A 68 14.88 2.11 -2.20
CA SER A 68 15.60 3.32 -2.62
C SER A 68 14.75 4.23 -3.48
N SER A 69 13.72 3.68 -4.12
CA SER A 69 12.78 4.41 -4.97
C SER A 69 11.40 3.77 -4.89
N LEU A 70 10.39 4.60 -4.74
CA LEU A 70 8.99 4.23 -4.85
C LEU A 70 8.39 5.06 -5.98
N ARG A 71 7.82 4.38 -6.98
CA ARG A 71 7.13 5.02 -8.10
C ARG A 71 5.75 4.41 -8.25
N HIS A 72 4.79 5.21 -8.68
CA HIS A 72 3.42 4.74 -8.88
C HIS A 72 2.80 5.33 -10.14
N GLU A 73 1.81 4.61 -10.65
CA GLU A 73 0.92 5.05 -11.70
C GLU A 73 -0.52 4.81 -11.24
N VAL A 74 -1.38 5.81 -11.40
CA VAL A 74 -2.80 5.66 -11.10
C VAL A 74 -3.47 5.11 -12.37
N ALA A 75 -3.87 3.84 -12.32
CA ALA A 75 -4.52 3.19 -13.45
C ALA A 75 -6.02 3.53 -13.52
N ALA A 76 -6.67 3.69 -12.36
CA ALA A 76 -8.07 4.08 -12.27
C ALA A 76 -8.35 4.73 -10.91
N ILE A 77 -9.28 5.66 -10.87
CA ILE A 77 -9.75 6.27 -9.65
C ILE A 77 -11.25 6.56 -9.79
N VAL A 78 -12.01 6.17 -8.79
CA VAL A 78 -13.46 6.41 -8.71
C VAL A 78 -13.81 6.99 -7.35
N ALA A 79 -14.80 7.87 -7.32
CA ALA A 79 -15.26 8.50 -6.08
C ALA A 79 -16.78 8.48 -6.03
N GLU A 80 -17.32 8.13 -4.86
CA GLU A 80 -18.75 8.12 -4.61
C GLU A 80 -18.99 8.44 -3.12
N GLY A 81 -19.73 9.50 -2.83
CA GLY A 81 -20.00 9.95 -1.48
C GLY A 81 -18.70 10.26 -0.73
N ASP A 82 -18.52 9.63 0.42
CA ASP A 82 -17.33 9.77 1.25
C ASP A 82 -16.20 8.79 0.90
N LYS A 83 -16.33 8.04 -0.19
CA LYS A 83 -15.40 6.99 -0.57
C LYS A 83 -14.66 7.30 -1.86
N VAL A 84 -13.39 6.90 -1.89
CA VAL A 84 -12.56 6.93 -3.09
C VAL A 84 -11.86 5.58 -3.22
N ALA A 85 -11.95 4.96 -4.39
CA ALA A 85 -11.21 3.74 -4.70
C ALA A 85 -10.19 4.03 -5.80
N VAL A 86 -8.97 3.54 -5.62
CA VAL A 86 -7.86 3.75 -6.54
C VAL A 86 -7.23 2.42 -6.91
N HIS A 87 -7.02 2.20 -8.21
CA HIS A 87 -6.13 1.15 -8.69
C HIS A 87 -4.77 1.78 -8.99
N ILE A 88 -3.76 1.33 -8.27
CA ILE A 88 -2.38 1.83 -8.35
C ILE A 88 -1.49 0.71 -8.88
N ARG A 89 -0.64 1.05 -9.84
CA ARG A 89 0.46 0.19 -10.25
C ARG A 89 1.74 0.73 -9.59
N ALA A 90 2.36 -0.08 -8.72
CA ALA A 90 3.48 0.32 -7.90
C ALA A 90 4.79 -0.33 -8.35
N PHE A 91 5.88 0.43 -8.27
CA PHE A 91 7.24 -0.01 -8.63
C PHE A 91 8.18 0.39 -7.50
N PHE A 92 8.63 -0.59 -6.74
CA PHE A 92 9.53 -0.37 -5.60
C PHE A 92 10.90 -0.95 -5.90
N THR A 93 11.93 -0.13 -5.90
CA THR A 93 13.31 -0.57 -6.10
C THR A 93 13.91 -0.98 -4.76
N LYS A 94 14.31 -2.24 -4.63
CA LYS A 94 14.95 -2.75 -3.42
C LYS A 94 16.30 -2.08 -3.21
N ARG A 95 16.53 -1.61 -2.00
CA ARG A 95 17.81 -1.01 -1.63
C ARG A 95 18.94 -2.04 -1.60
N SER A 96 18.63 -3.30 -1.33
CA SER A 96 19.60 -4.36 -1.16
C SER A 96 20.28 -4.81 -2.47
N ASN A 97 19.58 -4.77 -3.62
CA ASN A 97 20.09 -5.32 -4.88
C ASN A 97 19.55 -4.63 -6.14
N ASP A 98 18.89 -3.48 -6.00
CA ASP A 98 18.30 -2.68 -7.07
C ASP A 98 17.23 -3.39 -7.91
N ARG A 99 16.72 -4.55 -7.48
CA ARG A 99 15.60 -5.21 -8.14
C ARG A 99 14.31 -4.46 -7.88
N ILE A 100 13.46 -4.44 -8.89
CA ILE A 100 12.16 -3.75 -8.83
C ILE A 100 11.08 -4.76 -8.47
N VAL A 101 10.34 -4.47 -7.39
CA VAL A 101 9.11 -5.16 -7.04
C VAL A 101 7.97 -4.41 -7.71
N GLN A 102 7.26 -5.06 -8.62
CA GLN A 102 6.11 -4.48 -9.31
C GLN A 102 4.84 -5.19 -8.88
N PHE A 103 3.82 -4.42 -8.46
CA PHE A 103 2.56 -4.99 -8.04
C PHE A 103 1.43 -3.97 -8.19
N ASP A 104 0.22 -4.50 -8.33
CA ASP A 104 -0.99 -3.70 -8.36
C ASP A 104 -1.64 -3.67 -6.98
N ILE A 105 -2.17 -2.51 -6.62
CA ILE A 105 -2.83 -2.28 -5.35
C ILE A 105 -4.20 -1.67 -5.62
N ALA A 106 -5.24 -2.19 -4.99
CA ALA A 106 -6.52 -1.51 -4.87
C ALA A 106 -6.61 -0.91 -3.46
N VAL A 107 -6.83 0.39 -3.35
CA VAL A 107 -6.97 1.06 -2.06
C VAL A 107 -8.34 1.73 -1.99
N PHE A 108 -9.06 1.45 -0.92
CA PHE A 108 -10.35 2.07 -0.60
C PHE A 108 -10.14 3.07 0.53
N PHE A 109 -10.41 4.34 0.24
CA PHE A 109 -10.32 5.44 1.21
C PHE A 109 -11.71 5.82 1.67
N THR A 110 -11.88 6.03 2.97
CA THR A 110 -13.09 6.61 3.54
C THR A 110 -12.74 7.95 4.18
N PHE A 111 -13.49 8.99 3.82
CA PHE A 111 -13.31 10.35 4.32
C PHE A 111 -14.27 10.65 5.47
N ARG A 112 -13.78 11.44 6.42
CA ARG A 112 -14.58 12.06 7.49
C ARG A 112 -14.04 13.47 7.73
N ASP A 113 -14.91 14.45 7.63
CA ASP A 113 -14.56 15.87 7.82
C ASP A 113 -13.39 16.35 6.94
N GLY A 114 -13.34 15.85 5.70
CA GLY A 114 -12.32 16.22 4.73
C GLY A 114 -10.98 15.52 4.92
N LEU A 115 -10.86 14.60 5.87
CA LEU A 115 -9.66 13.84 6.15
C LEU A 115 -9.89 12.35 5.86
N ILE A 116 -8.82 11.65 5.50
CA ILE A 116 -8.85 10.20 5.31
C ILE A 116 -8.92 9.53 6.68
N ALA A 117 -10.06 8.88 6.97
CA ALA A 117 -10.30 8.19 8.23
C ALA A 117 -9.99 6.70 8.15
N GLN A 118 -10.12 6.10 6.96
CA GLN A 118 -9.84 4.69 6.74
C GLN A 118 -9.11 4.47 5.42
N MET A 119 -8.19 3.52 5.41
CA MET A 119 -7.55 2.99 4.21
C MET A 119 -7.62 1.46 4.26
N ARG A 120 -8.13 0.86 3.17
CA ARG A 120 -8.19 -0.60 3.00
C ARG A 120 -7.45 -0.93 1.72
N GLU A 121 -6.34 -1.65 1.86
CA GLU A 121 -5.43 -1.99 0.78
C GLU A 121 -5.51 -3.48 0.47
N ILE A 122 -5.79 -3.79 -0.79
CA ILE A 122 -5.92 -5.17 -1.29
C ILE A 122 -4.92 -5.35 -2.42
N LEU A 123 -4.14 -6.41 -2.36
CA LEU A 123 -3.13 -6.70 -3.38
C LEU A 123 -2.95 -8.21 -3.56
N ASP A 124 -2.31 -8.61 -4.65
CA ASP A 124 -1.90 -9.99 -4.86
C ASP A 124 -0.73 -10.33 -3.94
N THR A 125 -1.06 -10.90 -2.79
CA THR A 125 -0.07 -11.21 -1.76
C THR A 125 0.84 -12.36 -2.14
N PHE A 126 0.37 -13.31 -2.94
CA PHE A 126 1.18 -14.43 -3.40
C PHE A 126 2.32 -13.94 -4.31
N ASP A 127 1.98 -13.14 -5.31
CA ASP A 127 2.97 -12.56 -6.22
C ASP A 127 3.94 -11.64 -5.48
N LEU A 128 3.44 -10.81 -4.56
CA LEU A 128 4.28 -9.93 -3.75
C LEU A 128 5.29 -10.71 -2.94
N VAL A 129 4.88 -11.80 -2.29
CA VAL A 129 5.78 -12.66 -1.50
C VAL A 129 6.88 -13.25 -2.37
N GLN A 130 6.55 -13.75 -3.54
CA GLN A 130 7.55 -14.29 -4.48
C GLN A 130 8.59 -13.24 -4.85
N GLN A 131 8.16 -12.03 -5.17
CA GLN A 131 9.06 -10.93 -5.52
C GLN A 131 9.91 -10.48 -4.33
N VAL A 132 9.33 -10.38 -3.13
CA VAL A 132 10.04 -9.95 -1.92
C VAL A 132 11.09 -10.97 -1.51
N LEU A 133 10.74 -12.26 -1.50
CA LEU A 133 11.65 -13.35 -1.14
C LEU A 133 12.58 -13.76 -2.30
N GLU A 134 12.27 -13.32 -3.52
CA GLU A 134 13.01 -13.73 -4.74
C GLU A 134 13.02 -15.25 -4.92
N ARG A 135 11.87 -15.89 -4.68
CA ARG A 135 11.68 -17.34 -4.79
C ARG A 135 10.39 -17.66 -5.53
N ASP A 136 10.43 -18.74 -6.30
CA ASP A 136 9.22 -19.36 -6.80
C ASP A 136 8.57 -20.18 -5.69
N VAL A 137 7.60 -19.58 -5.00
CA VAL A 137 6.92 -20.22 -3.88
C VAL A 137 6.10 -21.42 -4.35
N ALA A 138 5.54 -21.36 -5.57
CA ALA A 138 4.80 -22.47 -6.15
C ALA A 138 5.70 -23.68 -6.34
N GLU A 139 6.91 -23.49 -6.84
CA GLU A 139 7.91 -24.56 -7.00
C GLU A 139 8.33 -25.15 -5.65
N VAL A 140 8.58 -24.31 -4.66
CA VAL A 140 8.93 -24.75 -3.30
C VAL A 140 7.82 -25.59 -2.70
N LEU A 141 6.57 -25.17 -2.81
CA LEU A 141 5.41 -25.90 -2.29
C LEU A 141 5.18 -27.21 -3.06
N ALA A 142 5.32 -27.22 -4.37
CA ALA A 142 5.19 -28.44 -5.19
C ALA A 142 6.26 -29.48 -4.83
N GLY A 143 7.48 -29.06 -4.50
CA GLY A 143 8.55 -29.96 -4.04
C GLY A 143 8.34 -30.53 -2.65
N GLN A 144 7.46 -29.96 -1.85
CA GLN A 144 7.12 -30.39 -0.49
C GLN A 144 5.82 -31.17 -0.40
N ALA A 145 4.93 -31.03 -1.38
CA ALA A 145 3.64 -31.69 -1.42
C ALA A 145 3.76 -33.03 -2.16
N PRO A 146 3.46 -34.17 -1.55
CA PRO A 146 3.31 -35.40 -2.29
C PRO A 146 2.09 -35.30 -3.19
N ASP A 147 2.23 -35.64 -4.43
CA ASP A 147 1.31 -35.97 -5.53
C ASP A 147 -0.23 -35.71 -5.42
N THR A 148 -0.69 -34.76 -4.61
CA THR A 148 -2.12 -34.62 -4.28
C THR A 148 -2.71 -33.24 -4.53
N VAL A 149 -2.11 -32.44 -5.35
CA VAL A 149 -2.70 -31.17 -5.74
C VAL A 149 -3.31 -31.26 -7.12
#